data_35c72462ff2b2bc8f7d45c8c8e467fdf
#
_entry.id   35c72462ff2b2bc8f7d45c8c8e467fdf
#
_cell.length_a   1.000
_cell.length_b   1.000
_cell.length_c   1.000
_cell.angle_alpha   90.00
_cell.angle_beta   90.00
_cell.angle_gamma   90.00
#
_symmetry.space_group_name_H-M   'P 1'
#
loop_
_entity.id
_entity.type
_entity.pdbx_description
1 polymer ?
#
loop_
_entity_poly.entity_id
_entity_poly.type
_entity_poly.pdbx_seq_one_letter_code
_entity_poly.pdbx_strand_id
1 'polypeptide(L)'
;MRLNRPGGVALSLLPPLALYVHIPWCVRKCPYCDFNSHERSGPLPEKEYIARLMQDLEAMLPSVWGRRLTSVFIGGGTPSLFSPDSIDALLAGARARLPLEPGAEITLEANPGTVEAARFRGFRAAGVNRISIGVQSFDDAMLAALGRIHSAAEANRAIEAALASFDNVNVDLMYALPGQSLAMMQADIERATKSGVPHVSAYQLTIEPNTVFYSKPPRLPEHDAAADMQVAVEETLAAAGFEHYETSAFARPGRRCRHNLNYWEFGDYLGIGAGAHGKVSFPERVTRHERIKQPAEYMKGSSDVPSRVVAPSELPFEFMLNALRLTEGFPASLFQERTGLPLISIQRELEMGEKLGLLERDWRRMAPSERGRLFLNDLLALFVGESTARGSGVRVSGPATRTS
;
A
#
# COMPACT_ATOMS: atom_id res chain seq x y z
N MET A 1 -11.40 1.38 38.55
CA MET A 1 -12.19 0.50 37.62
C MET A 1 -13.16 1.40 36.89
N ARG A 2 -12.81 1.86 35.64
CA ARG A 2 -13.72 2.69 34.83
C ARG A 2 -14.70 1.74 34.16
N LEU A 3 -15.97 1.86 34.45
CA LEU A 3 -17.02 1.12 33.79
C LEU A 3 -17.02 1.52 32.29
N ASN A 4 -16.73 0.57 31.39
CA ASN A 4 -16.84 0.76 29.93
C ASN A 4 -18.26 1.24 29.59
N ARG A 5 -18.38 2.39 28.94
CA ARG A 5 -19.63 2.79 28.30
C ARG A 5 -19.97 1.76 27.24
N PRO A 6 -21.18 1.20 27.19
CA PRO A 6 -21.58 0.30 26.13
C PRO A 6 -21.39 1.00 24.76
N GLY A 7 -20.57 0.43 23.87
CA GLY A 7 -20.31 0.96 22.52
C GLY A 7 -19.08 1.85 22.35
N GLY A 8 -18.20 1.97 23.36
CA GLY A 8 -16.93 2.69 23.23
C GLY A 8 -15.75 1.80 22.78
N VAL A 9 -14.77 2.41 22.11
CA VAL A 9 -13.49 1.77 21.78
C VAL A 9 -12.72 1.46 23.06
N ALA A 10 -12.18 0.24 23.19
CA ALA A 10 -11.35 -0.17 24.31
C ALA A 10 -10.22 -1.10 23.83
N LEU A 11 -9.05 -0.53 23.55
CA LEU A 11 -7.87 -1.28 23.15
C LEU A 11 -7.06 -1.67 24.39
N SER A 12 -6.84 -2.96 24.58
CA SER A 12 -6.00 -3.51 25.67
C SER A 12 -4.50 -3.38 25.35
N LEU A 13 -4.14 -3.48 24.08
CA LEU A 13 -2.78 -3.31 23.56
C LEU A 13 -2.83 -2.42 22.33
N LEU A 14 -1.82 -1.57 22.19
CA LEU A 14 -1.68 -0.75 20.97
C LEU A 14 -1.13 -1.59 19.82
N PRO A 15 -1.66 -1.40 18.59
CA PRO A 15 -1.18 -2.09 17.39
C PRO A 15 0.31 -1.84 17.13
N PRO A 16 1.02 -2.69 16.35
CA PRO A 16 2.36 -2.38 15.87
C PRO A 16 2.41 -1.02 15.17
N LEU A 17 3.55 -0.33 15.22
CA LEU A 17 3.71 1.00 14.63
C LEU A 17 4.69 0.96 13.47
N ALA A 18 4.29 1.51 12.33
CA ALA A 18 5.12 1.73 11.16
C ALA A 18 5.35 3.22 10.88
N LEU A 19 6.34 3.54 10.06
CA LEU A 19 6.56 4.88 9.52
C LEU A 19 6.42 4.85 7.99
N TYR A 20 5.52 5.67 7.44
CA TYR A 20 5.42 5.94 6.03
C TYR A 20 5.97 7.34 5.73
N VAL A 21 6.92 7.43 4.80
CA VAL A 21 7.51 8.68 4.34
C VAL A 21 7.12 8.92 2.90
N HIS A 22 6.41 10.00 2.66
CA HIS A 22 5.97 10.37 1.32
C HIS A 22 6.95 11.33 0.66
N ILE A 23 7.52 10.94 -0.49
CA ILE A 23 8.33 11.80 -1.35
C ILE A 23 7.53 12.08 -2.62
N PRO A 24 7.01 13.31 -2.80
CA PRO A 24 5.96 13.57 -3.78
C PRO A 24 6.44 13.78 -5.22
N TRP A 25 7.73 13.77 -5.51
CA TRP A 25 8.24 14.15 -6.83
C TRP A 25 8.46 12.95 -7.75
N CYS A 26 8.10 13.14 -9.03
CA CYS A 26 8.41 12.24 -10.15
C CYS A 26 9.20 13.00 -11.21
N VAL A 27 9.92 12.28 -12.08
CA VAL A 27 10.48 12.85 -13.32
C VAL A 27 9.33 13.26 -14.24
N ARG A 28 8.32 12.40 -14.36
CA ARG A 28 7.09 12.59 -15.13
C ARG A 28 5.93 11.91 -14.43
N LYS A 29 4.77 12.55 -14.36
CA LYS A 29 3.55 11.95 -13.81
C LYS A 29 2.88 11.07 -14.85
N CYS A 30 2.64 9.80 -14.49
CA CYS A 30 1.96 8.85 -15.36
C CYS A 30 0.47 9.16 -15.49
N PRO A 31 -0.15 8.95 -16.67
CA PRO A 31 -1.54 9.33 -16.93
C PRO A 31 -2.59 8.56 -16.11
N TYR A 32 -2.24 7.40 -15.55
CA TYR A 32 -3.08 6.56 -14.70
C TYR A 32 -2.91 6.83 -13.19
N CYS A 33 -1.84 7.56 -12.80
CA CYS A 33 -1.42 7.67 -11.40
C CYS A 33 -2.31 8.64 -10.61
N ASP A 34 -2.98 8.12 -9.58
CA ASP A 34 -3.81 8.85 -8.62
C ASP A 34 -3.06 9.29 -7.36
N PHE A 35 -1.82 8.81 -7.18
CA PHE A 35 -1.00 9.18 -6.03
C PHE A 35 -0.75 10.68 -5.99
N ASN A 36 -0.49 11.20 -4.77
CA ASN A 36 -0.04 12.57 -4.57
C ASN A 36 1.38 12.77 -5.12
N SER A 37 1.50 12.69 -6.45
CA SER A 37 2.76 12.82 -7.17
C SER A 37 2.76 14.06 -8.05
N HIS A 38 3.91 14.76 -8.07
CA HIS A 38 4.11 16.01 -8.75
C HIS A 38 5.34 15.92 -9.66
N GLU A 39 5.21 16.37 -10.89
CA GLU A 39 6.35 16.44 -11.80
C GLU A 39 7.35 17.48 -11.30
N ARG A 40 8.63 17.10 -11.24
CA ARG A 40 9.68 18.02 -10.79
C ARG A 40 9.96 19.12 -11.84
N SER A 41 10.15 20.34 -11.37
CA SER A 41 10.55 21.47 -12.19
C SER A 41 11.94 21.98 -11.76
N GLY A 42 12.99 21.17 -11.94
CA GLY A 42 14.36 21.55 -11.55
C GLY A 42 14.98 20.65 -10.47
N PRO A 43 16.05 21.12 -9.81
CA PRO A 43 16.67 20.42 -8.69
C PRO A 43 15.68 20.21 -7.54
N LEU A 44 15.74 19.06 -6.87
CA LEU A 44 14.89 18.77 -5.73
C LEU A 44 15.44 19.43 -4.46
N PRO A 45 14.58 20.02 -3.62
CA PRO A 45 14.97 20.63 -2.35
C PRO A 45 15.14 19.54 -1.27
N GLU A 46 16.09 18.61 -1.48
CA GLU A 46 16.22 17.40 -0.67
C GLU A 46 16.46 17.72 0.81
N LYS A 47 17.42 18.62 1.10
CA LYS A 47 17.79 18.99 2.48
C LYS A 47 16.65 19.67 3.22
N GLU A 48 16.03 20.63 2.58
CA GLU A 48 14.91 21.38 3.13
C GLU A 48 13.70 20.47 3.37
N TYR A 49 13.45 19.54 2.44
CA TYR A 49 12.35 18.61 2.57
C TYR A 49 12.59 17.62 3.72
N ILE A 50 13.82 17.09 3.87
CA ILE A 50 14.16 16.21 5.00
C ILE A 50 14.04 16.96 6.33
N ALA A 51 14.51 18.21 6.40
CA ALA A 51 14.35 19.02 7.60
C ALA A 51 12.86 19.18 7.96
N ARG A 52 12.01 19.40 6.95
CA ARG A 52 10.55 19.48 7.15
C ARG A 52 9.94 18.16 7.59
N LEU A 53 10.37 17.01 7.00
CA LEU A 53 9.95 15.67 7.44
C LEU A 53 10.29 15.43 8.92
N MET A 54 11.46 15.88 9.38
CA MET A 54 11.86 15.71 10.77
C MET A 54 11.00 16.55 11.72
N GLN A 55 10.65 17.79 11.35
CA GLN A 55 9.70 18.61 12.12
C GLN A 55 8.31 17.96 12.17
N ASP A 56 7.87 17.36 11.06
CA ASP A 56 6.60 16.68 10.96
C ASP A 56 6.58 15.43 11.85
N LEU A 57 7.67 14.66 11.87
CA LEU A 57 7.85 13.51 12.77
C LEU A 57 7.86 13.95 14.24
N GLU A 58 8.58 15.02 14.58
CA GLU A 58 8.65 15.57 15.94
C GLU A 58 7.27 15.94 16.48
N ALA A 59 6.42 16.56 15.66
CA ALA A 59 5.05 16.92 16.03
C ALA A 59 4.19 15.68 16.40
N MET A 60 4.53 14.51 15.86
CA MET A 60 3.80 13.27 16.15
C MET A 60 4.34 12.46 17.33
N LEU A 61 5.56 12.75 17.83
CA LEU A 61 6.17 11.98 18.91
C LEU A 61 5.32 11.87 20.17
N PRO A 62 4.62 12.93 20.65
CA PRO A 62 3.76 12.82 21.83
C PRO A 62 2.65 11.77 21.70
N SER A 63 2.17 11.50 20.48
CA SER A 63 1.10 10.53 20.23
C SER A 63 1.57 9.06 20.20
N VAL A 64 2.89 8.83 20.11
CA VAL A 64 3.48 7.49 19.99
C VAL A 64 4.62 7.24 20.97
N TRP A 65 4.65 8.00 22.07
CA TRP A 65 5.70 7.91 23.07
C TRP A 65 5.95 6.48 23.56
N GLY A 66 7.22 6.06 23.60
CA GLY A 66 7.63 4.73 24.07
C GLY A 66 7.42 3.59 23.06
N ARG A 67 6.87 3.85 21.89
CA ARG A 67 6.65 2.83 20.85
C ARG A 67 7.87 2.68 19.96
N ARG A 68 8.01 1.49 19.35
CA ARG A 68 9.07 1.16 18.39
C ARG A 68 8.47 1.03 16.99
N LEU A 69 9.28 1.37 15.97
CA LEU A 69 8.90 1.16 14.58
C LEU A 69 9.24 -0.27 14.14
N THR A 70 8.24 -0.98 13.61
CA THR A 70 8.39 -2.32 13.03
C THR A 70 8.85 -2.27 11.58
N SER A 71 8.51 -1.17 10.88
CA SER A 71 8.93 -0.93 9.50
C SER A 71 8.96 0.56 9.15
N VAL A 72 9.76 0.89 8.13
CA VAL A 72 9.78 2.19 7.46
C VAL A 72 9.55 1.97 5.96
N PHE A 73 8.65 2.72 5.36
CA PHE A 73 8.39 2.66 3.93
C PHE A 73 8.52 4.07 3.34
N ILE A 74 9.44 4.22 2.39
CA ILE A 74 9.71 5.48 1.70
C ILE A 74 9.12 5.34 0.30
N GLY A 75 7.97 5.98 0.08
CA GLY A 75 7.16 5.84 -1.13
C GLY A 75 6.60 7.16 -1.66
N GLY A 76 5.64 7.05 -2.59
CA GLY A 76 4.85 8.14 -3.11
C GLY A 76 5.04 8.44 -4.58
N GLY A 77 5.83 9.43 -4.94
CA GLY A 77 6.18 9.73 -6.33
C GLY A 77 7.30 8.82 -6.82
N THR A 78 8.54 9.24 -6.65
CA THR A 78 9.74 8.46 -6.99
C THR A 78 10.84 8.74 -5.96
N PRO A 79 10.82 8.06 -4.82
CA PRO A 79 11.78 8.28 -3.73
C PRO A 79 13.25 8.10 -4.15
N SER A 80 13.52 7.21 -5.10
CA SER A 80 14.86 7.00 -5.65
C SER A 80 15.44 8.20 -6.41
N LEU A 81 14.70 9.30 -6.57
CA LEU A 81 15.24 10.58 -7.05
C LEU A 81 16.11 11.26 -6.00
N PHE A 82 15.87 11.02 -4.71
CA PHE A 82 16.69 11.54 -3.63
C PHE A 82 18.06 10.87 -3.62
N SER A 83 19.08 11.61 -3.25
CA SER A 83 20.45 11.11 -3.14
C SER A 83 20.56 10.07 -2.00
N PRO A 84 21.51 9.13 -2.07
CA PRO A 84 21.79 8.22 -0.95
C PRO A 84 22.11 8.95 0.35
N ASP A 85 22.83 10.06 0.29
CA ASP A 85 23.14 10.89 1.46
C ASP A 85 21.87 11.47 2.09
N SER A 86 20.91 11.87 1.27
CA SER A 86 19.63 12.39 1.73
C SER A 86 18.77 11.28 2.38
N ILE A 87 18.79 10.08 1.82
CA ILE A 87 18.11 8.91 2.44
C ILE A 87 18.80 8.51 3.75
N ASP A 88 20.12 8.56 3.82
CA ASP A 88 20.87 8.35 5.07
C ASP A 88 20.48 9.38 6.14
N ALA A 89 20.48 10.66 5.80
CA ALA A 89 20.07 11.74 6.71
C ALA A 89 18.62 11.58 7.20
N LEU A 90 17.69 11.17 6.31
CA LEU A 90 16.31 10.83 6.66
C LEU A 90 16.23 9.70 7.68
N LEU A 91 16.90 8.59 7.41
CA LEU A 91 16.87 7.40 8.27
C LEU A 91 17.60 7.64 9.60
N ALA A 92 18.73 8.34 9.59
CA ALA A 92 19.42 8.77 10.81
C ALA A 92 18.54 9.68 11.68
N GLY A 93 17.88 10.65 11.06
CA GLY A 93 16.94 11.54 11.73
C GLY A 93 15.75 10.80 12.33
N ALA A 94 15.19 9.83 11.64
CA ALA A 94 14.10 8.99 12.14
C ALA A 94 14.56 8.13 13.34
N ARG A 95 15.73 7.46 13.22
CA ARG A 95 16.31 6.65 14.30
C ARG A 95 16.64 7.45 15.57
N ALA A 96 17.03 8.71 15.42
CA ALA A 96 17.29 9.60 16.55
C ALA A 96 16.02 9.96 17.35
N ARG A 97 14.85 9.84 16.74
CA ARG A 97 13.54 10.23 17.33
C ARG A 97 12.69 9.05 17.77
N LEU A 98 12.71 7.98 17.01
CA LEU A 98 11.94 6.76 17.28
C LEU A 98 12.83 5.53 17.14
N PRO A 99 12.88 4.67 18.18
CA PRO A 99 13.66 3.45 18.10
C PRO A 99 13.04 2.50 17.05
N LEU A 100 13.88 1.92 16.21
CA LEU A 100 13.49 0.83 15.32
C LEU A 100 13.64 -0.51 16.04
N GLU A 101 12.77 -1.47 15.71
CA GLU A 101 12.95 -2.85 16.13
C GLU A 101 14.20 -3.46 15.46
N PRO A 102 14.90 -4.37 16.13
CA PRO A 102 15.93 -5.17 15.48
C PRO A 102 15.37 -5.88 14.24
N GLY A 103 16.02 -5.68 13.08
CA GLY A 103 15.54 -6.25 11.82
C GLY A 103 14.28 -5.60 11.24
N ALA A 104 13.95 -4.36 11.63
CA ALA A 104 12.88 -3.59 11.00
C ALA A 104 13.05 -3.55 9.47
N GLU A 105 11.96 -3.74 8.75
CA GLU A 105 11.95 -3.60 7.30
C GLU A 105 12.02 -2.13 6.90
N ILE A 106 12.98 -1.78 6.05
CA ILE A 106 13.14 -0.43 5.50
C ILE A 106 13.06 -0.52 3.99
N THR A 107 11.89 -0.17 3.45
CA THR A 107 11.60 -0.22 2.01
C THR A 107 11.80 1.15 1.38
N LEU A 108 12.36 1.18 0.16
CA LEU A 108 12.42 2.35 -0.71
C LEU A 108 11.88 2.00 -2.09
N GLU A 109 10.95 2.83 -2.59
CA GLU A 109 10.44 2.71 -3.96
C GLU A 109 11.41 3.33 -4.97
N ALA A 110 11.58 2.64 -6.09
CA ALA A 110 12.47 3.04 -7.17
C ALA A 110 11.81 2.91 -8.54
N ASN A 111 12.21 3.79 -9.47
CA ASN A 111 11.86 3.71 -10.88
C ASN A 111 13.06 3.26 -11.69
N PRO A 112 12.93 2.33 -12.67
CA PRO A 112 14.06 1.80 -13.44
C PRO A 112 14.94 2.88 -14.09
N GLY A 113 14.35 3.92 -14.66
CA GLY A 113 15.08 5.00 -15.33
C GLY A 113 15.79 6.01 -14.40
N THR A 114 15.75 5.82 -13.09
CA THR A 114 16.33 6.76 -12.11
C THR A 114 17.41 6.15 -11.23
N VAL A 115 17.74 4.87 -11.42
CA VAL A 115 18.66 4.14 -10.55
C VAL A 115 19.78 3.47 -11.33
N GLU A 116 20.97 3.68 -10.83
CA GLU A 116 22.19 2.98 -11.23
C GLU A 116 22.70 2.12 -10.06
N ALA A 117 23.53 1.14 -10.36
CA ALA A 117 24.06 0.21 -9.35
C ALA A 117 24.75 0.95 -8.17
N ALA A 118 25.40 2.08 -8.43
CA ALA A 118 26.02 2.90 -7.38
C ALA A 118 24.98 3.48 -6.40
N ARG A 119 23.82 3.91 -6.89
CA ARG A 119 22.75 4.43 -6.03
C ARG A 119 22.14 3.34 -5.16
N PHE A 120 21.92 2.14 -5.68
CA PHE A 120 21.42 1.02 -4.88
C PHE A 120 22.39 0.64 -3.75
N ARG A 121 23.71 0.59 -4.03
CA ARG A 121 24.71 0.40 -2.97
C ARG A 121 24.66 1.51 -1.92
N GLY A 122 24.48 2.77 -2.34
CA GLY A 122 24.34 3.90 -1.42
C GLY A 122 23.07 3.79 -0.55
N PHE A 123 21.93 3.43 -1.12
CA PHE A 123 20.69 3.20 -0.34
C PHE A 123 20.86 2.02 0.64
N ARG A 124 21.55 0.96 0.22
CA ARG A 124 21.87 -0.17 1.12
C ARG A 124 22.75 0.28 2.29
N ALA A 125 23.77 1.11 2.03
CA ALA A 125 24.65 1.67 3.06
C ALA A 125 23.89 2.60 4.03
N ALA A 126 22.93 3.37 3.56
CA ALA A 126 22.03 4.20 4.38
C ALA A 126 21.12 3.36 5.30
N GLY A 127 21.00 2.05 5.03
CA GLY A 127 20.24 1.11 5.85
C GLY A 127 18.91 0.68 5.26
N VAL A 128 18.61 1.02 4.00
CA VAL A 128 17.50 0.39 3.24
C VAL A 128 17.80 -1.10 3.11
N ASN A 129 16.81 -1.97 3.34
CA ASN A 129 16.97 -3.42 3.26
C ASN A 129 15.95 -4.11 2.35
N ARG A 130 15.01 -3.34 1.77
CA ARG A 130 14.06 -3.79 0.76
C ARG A 130 13.90 -2.72 -0.32
N ILE A 131 13.86 -3.12 -1.59
CA ILE A 131 13.59 -2.23 -2.73
C ILE A 131 12.31 -2.68 -3.42
N SER A 132 11.46 -1.71 -3.82
CA SER A 132 10.32 -1.93 -4.70
C SER A 132 10.56 -1.19 -6.02
N ILE A 133 10.53 -1.93 -7.14
CA ILE A 133 10.85 -1.39 -8.46
C ILE A 133 9.57 -1.33 -9.30
N GLY A 134 9.13 -0.13 -9.65
CA GLY A 134 7.95 0.11 -10.48
C GLY A 134 8.22 -0.19 -11.95
N VAL A 135 8.30 -1.46 -12.33
CA VAL A 135 8.55 -1.92 -13.71
C VAL A 135 7.31 -1.74 -14.58
N GLN A 136 6.16 -2.16 -14.10
CA GLN A 136 4.82 -2.14 -14.69
C GLN A 136 4.64 -3.14 -15.85
N SER A 137 5.56 -3.24 -16.80
CA SER A 137 5.59 -4.22 -17.88
C SER A 137 7.01 -4.40 -18.41
N PHE A 138 7.29 -5.51 -19.05
CA PHE A 138 8.52 -5.75 -19.82
C PHE A 138 8.30 -5.63 -21.33
N ASP A 139 7.17 -5.09 -21.75
CA ASP A 139 6.85 -4.76 -23.14
C ASP A 139 6.91 -3.24 -23.35
N ASP A 140 7.77 -2.78 -24.27
CA ASP A 140 7.98 -1.36 -24.53
C ASP A 140 6.72 -0.65 -25.08
N ALA A 141 5.84 -1.37 -25.79
CA ALA A 141 4.58 -0.80 -26.27
C ALA A 141 3.60 -0.59 -25.10
N MET A 142 3.53 -1.53 -24.15
CA MET A 142 2.74 -1.39 -22.93
C MET A 142 3.26 -0.27 -22.03
N LEU A 143 4.59 -0.16 -21.88
CA LEU A 143 5.22 0.94 -21.15
C LEU A 143 4.89 2.30 -21.78
N ALA A 144 4.95 2.40 -23.09
CA ALA A 144 4.57 3.62 -23.82
C ALA A 144 3.08 3.97 -23.62
N ALA A 145 2.19 2.97 -23.67
CA ALA A 145 0.76 3.15 -23.44
C ALA A 145 0.47 3.65 -22.01
N LEU A 146 1.26 3.22 -21.02
CA LEU A 146 1.23 3.71 -19.65
C LEU A 146 1.90 5.08 -19.44
N GLY A 147 2.53 5.65 -20.47
CA GLY A 147 3.31 6.89 -20.37
C GLY A 147 4.58 6.76 -19.53
N ARG A 148 5.12 5.54 -19.41
CA ARG A 148 6.40 5.29 -18.72
C ARG A 148 7.56 5.83 -19.54
N ILE A 149 8.63 6.27 -18.84
CA ILE A 149 9.81 6.87 -19.46
C ILE A 149 10.97 5.89 -19.61
N HIS A 150 10.88 4.71 -19.02
CA HIS A 150 11.89 3.65 -19.10
C HIS A 150 11.47 2.57 -20.10
N SER A 151 12.47 1.86 -20.60
CA SER A 151 12.32 0.69 -21.48
C SER A 151 12.38 -0.63 -20.68
N ALA A 152 11.93 -1.72 -21.30
CA ALA A 152 12.09 -3.07 -20.74
C ALA A 152 13.56 -3.43 -20.46
N ALA A 153 14.48 -2.97 -21.30
CA ALA A 153 15.91 -3.17 -21.08
C ALA A 153 16.43 -2.44 -19.83
N GLU A 154 15.95 -1.22 -19.56
CA GLU A 154 16.28 -0.49 -18.33
C GLU A 154 15.66 -1.15 -17.10
N ALA A 155 14.44 -1.67 -17.21
CA ALA A 155 13.81 -2.44 -16.14
C ALA A 155 14.65 -3.66 -15.74
N ASN A 156 15.14 -4.45 -16.69
CA ASN A 156 16.00 -5.60 -16.40
C ASN A 156 17.31 -5.19 -15.72
N ARG A 157 17.99 -4.16 -16.25
CA ARG A 157 19.23 -3.66 -15.62
C ARG A 157 18.99 -3.18 -14.18
N ALA A 158 17.85 -2.51 -13.93
CA ALA A 158 17.50 -2.07 -12.58
C ALA A 158 17.26 -3.24 -11.63
N ILE A 159 16.59 -4.31 -12.08
CA ILE A 159 16.38 -5.54 -11.29
C ILE A 159 17.72 -6.21 -10.98
N GLU A 160 18.58 -6.41 -11.98
CA GLU A 160 19.92 -7.01 -11.78
C GLU A 160 20.75 -6.20 -10.78
N ALA A 161 20.77 -4.87 -10.91
CA ALA A 161 21.50 -3.98 -10.01
C ALA A 161 20.93 -4.02 -8.58
N ALA A 162 19.60 -4.13 -8.44
CA ALA A 162 18.94 -4.26 -7.14
C ALA A 162 19.29 -5.61 -6.48
N LEU A 163 19.17 -6.73 -7.20
CA LEU A 163 19.51 -8.07 -6.69
C LEU A 163 20.97 -8.20 -6.29
N ALA A 164 21.88 -7.46 -6.96
CA ALA A 164 23.29 -7.41 -6.56
C ALA A 164 23.52 -6.67 -5.22
N SER A 165 22.54 -5.91 -4.73
CA SER A 165 22.66 -5.06 -3.53
C SER A 165 21.71 -5.46 -2.40
N PHE A 166 20.59 -6.12 -2.71
CA PHE A 166 19.51 -6.42 -1.78
C PHE A 166 19.02 -7.87 -1.90
N ASP A 167 18.79 -8.50 -0.76
CA ASP A 167 18.18 -9.83 -0.68
C ASP A 167 16.64 -9.80 -0.78
N ASN A 168 16.03 -8.62 -0.64
CA ASN A 168 14.58 -8.42 -0.68
C ASN A 168 14.23 -7.36 -1.71
N VAL A 169 13.88 -7.81 -2.90
CA VAL A 169 13.52 -6.98 -4.06
C VAL A 169 12.11 -7.33 -4.48
N ASN A 170 11.26 -6.30 -4.62
CA ASN A 170 9.95 -6.40 -5.22
C ASN A 170 9.95 -5.80 -6.61
N VAL A 171 9.17 -6.39 -7.50
CA VAL A 171 8.84 -5.84 -8.82
C VAL A 171 7.33 -5.58 -8.84
N ASP A 172 6.96 -4.33 -9.14
CA ASP A 172 5.58 -3.96 -9.38
C ASP A 172 5.28 -4.13 -10.87
N LEU A 173 4.26 -4.93 -11.19
CA LEU A 173 3.71 -5.14 -12.51
C LEU A 173 2.26 -4.70 -12.56
N MET A 174 1.80 -4.35 -13.75
CA MET A 174 0.41 -4.06 -14.02
C MET A 174 -0.12 -4.95 -15.13
N TYR A 175 -1.36 -5.39 -15.02
CA TYR A 175 -2.07 -6.16 -16.04
C TYR A 175 -3.40 -5.52 -16.42
N ALA A 176 -4.07 -6.07 -17.41
CA ALA A 176 -5.24 -5.48 -18.06
C ALA A 176 -4.94 -4.09 -18.66
N LEU A 177 -3.74 -3.95 -19.25
CA LEU A 177 -3.26 -2.71 -19.86
C LEU A 177 -3.97 -2.43 -21.19
N PRO A 178 -3.96 -1.17 -21.68
CA PRO A 178 -4.57 -0.83 -22.97
C PRO A 178 -3.98 -1.68 -24.12
N GLY A 179 -4.82 -2.52 -24.74
CA GLY A 179 -4.43 -3.41 -25.81
C GLY A 179 -3.63 -4.66 -25.42
N GLN A 180 -3.43 -4.91 -24.13
CA GLN A 180 -2.71 -6.10 -23.64
C GLN A 180 -3.52 -7.38 -23.90
N SER A 181 -2.89 -8.39 -24.45
CA SER A 181 -3.44 -9.74 -24.52
C SER A 181 -3.02 -10.59 -23.32
N LEU A 182 -3.74 -11.70 -23.10
CA LEU A 182 -3.38 -12.68 -22.07
C LEU A 182 -1.94 -13.17 -22.22
N ALA A 183 -1.49 -13.48 -23.45
CA ALA A 183 -0.14 -13.94 -23.70
C ALA A 183 0.94 -12.88 -23.38
N MET A 184 0.66 -11.60 -23.64
CA MET A 184 1.58 -10.50 -23.28
C MET A 184 1.71 -10.37 -21.75
N MET A 185 0.58 -10.45 -21.03
CA MET A 185 0.59 -10.44 -19.58
C MET A 185 1.35 -11.63 -19.00
N GLN A 186 1.11 -12.84 -19.51
CA GLN A 186 1.84 -14.06 -19.08
C GLN A 186 3.35 -13.90 -19.30
N ALA A 187 3.78 -13.34 -20.43
CA ALA A 187 5.19 -13.07 -20.69
C ALA A 187 5.81 -12.12 -19.68
N ASP A 188 5.08 -11.08 -19.24
CA ASP A 188 5.52 -10.16 -18.19
C ASP A 188 5.72 -10.89 -16.85
N ILE A 189 4.74 -11.70 -16.42
CA ILE A 189 4.82 -12.45 -15.17
C ILE A 189 5.95 -13.50 -15.22
N GLU A 190 6.07 -14.25 -16.31
CA GLU A 190 7.16 -15.20 -16.47
C GLU A 190 8.54 -14.53 -16.41
N ARG A 191 8.66 -13.34 -17.01
CA ARG A 191 9.92 -12.61 -16.96
C ARG A 191 10.27 -12.16 -15.55
N ALA A 192 9.29 -11.69 -14.79
CA ALA A 192 9.48 -11.38 -13.36
C ALA A 192 9.92 -12.60 -12.56
N THR A 193 9.26 -13.75 -12.73
CA THR A 193 9.63 -14.99 -12.00
C THR A 193 11.02 -15.49 -12.34
N LYS A 194 11.45 -15.36 -13.61
CA LYS A 194 12.77 -15.76 -14.09
C LYS A 194 13.88 -14.78 -13.68
N SER A 195 13.54 -13.56 -13.29
CA SER A 195 14.53 -12.56 -12.84
C SER A 195 15.18 -12.88 -11.49
N GLY A 196 14.58 -13.78 -10.71
CA GLY A 196 15.08 -14.18 -9.39
C GLY A 196 14.60 -13.30 -8.24
N VAL A 197 13.69 -12.35 -8.47
CA VAL A 197 13.10 -11.54 -7.40
C VAL A 197 12.28 -12.40 -6.44
N PRO A 198 12.35 -12.14 -5.12
CA PRO A 198 11.60 -12.90 -4.13
C PRO A 198 10.16 -12.39 -3.92
N HIS A 199 9.79 -11.27 -4.52
CA HIS A 199 8.47 -10.64 -4.33
C HIS A 199 7.99 -10.01 -5.64
N VAL A 200 6.71 -10.18 -5.95
CA VAL A 200 6.03 -9.58 -7.12
C VAL A 200 4.72 -8.97 -6.64
N SER A 201 4.49 -7.71 -6.98
CA SER A 201 3.18 -7.07 -6.86
C SER A 201 2.57 -6.97 -8.25
N ALA A 202 1.35 -7.49 -8.43
CA ALA A 202 0.64 -7.47 -9.69
C ALA A 202 -0.69 -6.74 -9.53
N TYR A 203 -0.83 -5.59 -10.17
CA TYR A 203 -1.99 -4.71 -10.07
C TYR A 203 -2.79 -4.71 -11.36
N GLN A 204 -4.10 -4.88 -11.25
CA GLN A 204 -4.98 -4.59 -12.37
C GLN A 204 -5.03 -3.08 -12.60
N LEU A 205 -4.89 -2.64 -13.86
CA LEU A 205 -5.08 -1.23 -14.20
C LEU A 205 -6.54 -0.84 -13.97
N THR A 206 -6.75 0.11 -13.06
CA THR A 206 -8.03 0.76 -12.80
C THR A 206 -7.98 2.22 -13.24
N ILE A 207 -9.14 2.75 -13.64
CA ILE A 207 -9.25 4.16 -14.04
C ILE A 207 -9.74 4.96 -12.84
N GLU A 208 -8.80 5.63 -12.18
CA GLU A 208 -9.07 6.38 -10.97
C GLU A 208 -9.47 7.84 -11.25
N PRO A 209 -10.40 8.42 -10.47
CA PRO A 209 -10.76 9.82 -10.56
C PRO A 209 -9.54 10.75 -10.46
N ASN A 210 -9.62 11.94 -11.08
CA ASN A 210 -8.55 12.94 -11.10
C ASN A 210 -7.27 12.51 -11.83
N THR A 211 -7.34 11.51 -12.69
CA THR A 211 -6.24 11.08 -13.57
C THR A 211 -6.51 11.49 -15.02
N VAL A 212 -5.46 11.49 -15.85
CA VAL A 212 -5.62 11.73 -17.30
C VAL A 212 -6.45 10.61 -17.93
N PHE A 213 -6.25 9.35 -17.49
CA PHE A 213 -7.05 8.22 -17.97
C PHE A 213 -8.53 8.32 -17.61
N TYR A 214 -8.87 8.98 -16.50
CA TYR A 214 -10.28 9.25 -16.18
C TYR A 214 -10.92 10.25 -17.14
N SER A 215 -10.16 11.29 -17.52
CA SER A 215 -10.66 12.32 -18.46
C SER A 215 -10.62 11.86 -19.93
N LYS A 216 -9.71 10.97 -20.27
CA LYS A 216 -9.52 10.40 -21.61
C LYS A 216 -9.22 8.91 -21.48
N PRO A 217 -10.24 8.09 -21.20
CA PRO A 217 -10.04 6.68 -20.91
C PRO A 217 -9.49 5.93 -22.13
N PRO A 218 -8.40 5.16 -21.97
CA PRO A 218 -7.94 4.27 -23.01
C PRO A 218 -8.89 3.07 -23.14
N ARG A 219 -8.82 2.38 -24.26
CA ARG A 219 -9.56 1.12 -24.42
C ARG A 219 -8.85 0.02 -23.63
N LEU A 220 -9.47 -0.43 -22.56
CA LEU A 220 -9.02 -1.55 -21.74
C LEU A 220 -9.58 -2.88 -22.25
N PRO A 221 -8.97 -4.03 -21.89
CA PRO A 221 -9.58 -5.34 -22.05
C PRO A 221 -10.97 -5.42 -21.45
N GLU A 222 -11.85 -6.24 -22.00
CA GLU A 222 -13.17 -6.51 -21.47
C GLU A 222 -13.06 -7.21 -20.10
N HIS A 223 -14.09 -7.09 -19.26
CA HIS A 223 -14.07 -7.60 -17.89
C HIS A 223 -13.71 -9.08 -17.79
N ASP A 224 -14.26 -9.91 -18.67
CA ASP A 224 -13.96 -11.36 -18.69
C ASP A 224 -12.48 -11.61 -19.01
N ALA A 225 -11.92 -10.89 -19.99
CA ALA A 225 -10.51 -11.00 -20.32
C ALA A 225 -9.60 -10.51 -19.17
N ALA A 226 -10.00 -9.49 -18.44
CA ALA A 226 -9.26 -9.02 -17.27
C ALA A 226 -9.33 -10.05 -16.11
N ALA A 227 -10.47 -10.72 -15.93
CA ALA A 227 -10.62 -11.81 -14.96
C ALA A 227 -9.75 -13.02 -15.33
N ASP A 228 -9.72 -13.42 -16.62
CA ASP A 228 -8.84 -14.48 -17.11
C ASP A 228 -7.35 -14.12 -16.87
N MET A 229 -6.98 -12.85 -17.05
CA MET A 229 -5.62 -12.39 -16.74
C MET A 229 -5.31 -12.50 -15.24
N GLN A 230 -6.24 -12.16 -14.37
CA GLN A 230 -6.06 -12.31 -12.91
C GLN A 230 -5.78 -13.76 -12.54
N VAL A 231 -6.61 -14.69 -13.02
CA VAL A 231 -6.43 -16.13 -12.78
C VAL A 231 -5.05 -16.58 -13.27
N ALA A 232 -4.67 -16.20 -14.48
CA ALA A 232 -3.38 -16.59 -15.05
C ALA A 232 -2.19 -15.99 -14.29
N VAL A 233 -2.29 -14.77 -13.72
CA VAL A 233 -1.29 -14.19 -12.81
C VAL A 233 -1.11 -15.08 -11.59
N GLU A 234 -2.23 -15.44 -10.92
CA GLU A 234 -2.22 -16.25 -9.71
C GLU A 234 -1.62 -17.64 -9.97
N GLU A 235 -2.05 -18.31 -11.04
CA GLU A 235 -1.55 -19.64 -11.43
C GLU A 235 -0.07 -19.64 -11.80
N THR A 236 0.38 -18.65 -12.58
CA THR A 236 1.78 -18.56 -13.04
C THR A 236 2.71 -18.29 -11.85
N LEU A 237 2.34 -17.40 -10.94
CA LEU A 237 3.14 -17.09 -9.75
C LEU A 237 3.13 -18.26 -8.76
N ALA A 238 2.00 -18.94 -8.56
CA ALA A 238 1.92 -20.12 -7.72
C ALA A 238 2.80 -21.27 -8.27
N ALA A 239 2.74 -21.55 -9.58
CA ALA A 239 3.59 -22.54 -10.24
C ALA A 239 5.09 -22.21 -10.11
N ALA A 240 5.44 -20.93 -10.02
CA ALA A 240 6.81 -20.46 -9.75
C ALA A 240 7.20 -20.48 -8.26
N GLY A 241 6.31 -20.93 -7.35
CA GLY A 241 6.56 -21.07 -5.92
C GLY A 241 6.41 -19.78 -5.12
N PHE A 242 5.60 -18.84 -5.59
CA PHE A 242 5.20 -17.66 -4.84
C PHE A 242 3.89 -17.95 -4.08
N GLU A 243 3.81 -17.46 -2.85
CA GLU A 243 2.60 -17.45 -2.04
C GLU A 243 1.79 -16.19 -2.33
N HIS A 244 0.53 -16.32 -2.73
CA HIS A 244 -0.42 -15.22 -2.84
C HIS A 244 -0.90 -14.86 -1.43
N TYR A 245 -0.38 -13.81 -0.80
CA TYR A 245 -0.66 -13.52 0.60
C TYR A 245 -1.61 -12.33 0.83
N GLU A 246 -1.78 -11.46 -0.18
CA GLU A 246 -2.79 -10.39 -0.18
C GLU A 246 -3.20 -10.08 -1.62
N THR A 247 -4.28 -9.35 -1.81
CA THR A 247 -4.99 -9.11 -3.09
C THR A 247 -4.07 -8.90 -4.30
N SER A 248 -2.96 -8.19 -4.13
CA SER A 248 -2.08 -7.79 -5.25
C SER A 248 -0.64 -8.28 -5.10
N ALA A 249 -0.30 -8.98 -4.00
CA ALA A 249 1.09 -9.29 -3.72
C ALA A 249 1.36 -10.79 -3.52
N PHE A 250 2.48 -11.20 -4.10
CA PHE A 250 2.98 -12.56 -4.15
C PHE A 250 4.43 -12.59 -3.68
N ALA A 251 4.77 -13.51 -2.80
CA ALA A 251 6.10 -13.57 -2.21
C ALA A 251 6.59 -15.00 -2.08
N ARG A 252 7.89 -15.20 -2.17
CA ARG A 252 8.50 -16.46 -1.71
C ARG A 252 8.39 -16.56 -0.18
N PRO A 253 8.41 -17.76 0.40
CA PRO A 253 8.34 -17.95 1.85
C PRO A 253 9.31 -17.03 2.61
N GLY A 254 8.80 -16.31 3.62
CA GLY A 254 9.58 -15.37 4.43
C GLY A 254 9.93 -14.03 3.76
N ARG A 255 9.32 -13.71 2.59
CA ARG A 255 9.59 -12.47 1.84
C ARG A 255 8.38 -11.56 1.68
N ARG A 256 7.30 -11.81 2.42
CA ARG A 256 6.11 -10.95 2.47
C ARG A 256 6.51 -9.55 2.95
N CYS A 257 5.92 -8.48 2.38
CA CYS A 257 6.17 -7.10 2.80
C CYS A 257 5.58 -6.83 4.18
N ARG A 258 6.43 -6.63 5.18
CA ARG A 258 6.02 -6.41 6.58
C ARG A 258 5.27 -5.09 6.75
N HIS A 259 5.64 -4.06 5.99
CA HIS A 259 4.95 -2.78 6.04
C HIS A 259 3.51 -2.88 5.54
N ASN A 260 3.30 -3.59 4.41
CA ASN A 260 1.96 -3.81 3.86
C ASN A 260 1.12 -4.70 4.79
N LEU A 261 1.71 -5.77 5.34
CA LEU A 261 1.02 -6.60 6.33
C LEU A 261 0.55 -5.78 7.53
N ASN A 262 1.37 -4.82 8.01
CA ASN A 262 0.95 -3.93 9.10
C ASN A 262 -0.32 -3.14 8.73
N TYR A 263 -0.47 -2.69 7.47
CA TYR A 263 -1.71 -2.06 7.01
C TYR A 263 -2.87 -3.05 6.99
N TRP A 264 -2.67 -4.22 6.39
CA TRP A 264 -3.73 -5.21 6.25
C TRP A 264 -4.18 -5.79 7.58
N GLU A 265 -3.31 -5.88 8.57
CA GLU A 265 -3.63 -6.24 9.95
C GLU A 265 -4.14 -5.05 10.79
N PHE A 266 -4.50 -3.95 10.14
CA PHE A 266 -4.99 -2.73 10.78
C PHE A 266 -4.04 -2.16 11.84
N GLY A 267 -2.73 -2.28 11.62
CA GLY A 267 -1.69 -1.70 12.44
C GLY A 267 -1.66 -0.17 12.39
N ASP A 268 -0.91 0.45 13.30
CA ASP A 268 -0.71 1.89 13.30
C ASP A 268 0.44 2.30 12.37
N TYR A 269 0.34 3.52 11.86
CA TYR A 269 1.42 4.11 11.09
C TYR A 269 1.41 5.63 11.19
N LEU A 270 2.61 6.20 11.31
CA LEU A 270 2.84 7.61 11.12
C LEU A 270 3.03 7.88 9.64
N GLY A 271 2.28 8.83 9.09
CA GLY A 271 2.51 9.33 7.74
C GLY A 271 3.14 10.72 7.83
N ILE A 272 4.34 10.89 7.27
CA ILE A 272 5.03 12.17 7.15
C ILE A 272 5.33 12.50 5.68
N GLY A 273 5.35 13.78 5.35
CA GLY A 273 5.53 14.23 3.97
C GLY A 273 4.23 14.71 3.32
N ALA A 274 4.36 15.46 2.21
CA ALA A 274 3.25 16.10 1.52
C ALA A 274 2.21 15.07 1.05
N GLY A 275 0.97 15.15 1.53
CA GLY A 275 -0.13 14.24 1.22
C GLY A 275 -0.07 12.89 1.92
N ALA A 276 0.82 12.70 2.89
CA ALA A 276 0.87 11.47 3.67
C ALA A 276 -0.35 11.35 4.59
N HIS A 277 -0.86 10.14 4.71
CA HIS A 277 -1.90 9.75 5.66
C HIS A 277 -1.29 8.98 6.82
N GLY A 278 -1.94 9.02 7.98
CA GLY A 278 -1.54 8.27 9.17
C GLY A 278 -2.74 7.72 9.93
N LYS A 279 -2.51 6.68 10.71
CA LYS A 279 -3.45 6.09 11.65
C LYS A 279 -2.73 5.84 12.98
N VAL A 280 -3.27 6.37 14.06
CA VAL A 280 -2.72 6.16 15.41
C VAL A 280 -3.84 5.77 16.36
N SER A 281 -3.63 4.66 17.05
CA SER A 281 -4.55 4.13 18.06
C SER A 281 -4.12 4.57 19.45
N PHE A 282 -5.11 4.90 20.26
CA PHE A 282 -5.02 5.16 21.70
C PHE A 282 -5.95 4.17 22.43
N PRO A 283 -5.80 3.97 23.73
CA PRO A 283 -6.64 3.03 24.47
C PRO A 283 -8.15 3.22 24.24
N GLU A 284 -8.60 4.46 24.02
CA GLU A 284 -10.02 4.82 23.96
C GLU A 284 -10.48 5.36 22.59
N ARG A 285 -9.60 5.43 21.59
CA ARG A 285 -9.92 5.97 20.27
C ARG A 285 -8.89 5.60 19.21
N VAL A 286 -9.31 5.65 17.96
CA VAL A 286 -8.43 5.61 16.77
C VAL A 286 -8.51 6.96 16.07
N THR A 287 -7.37 7.49 15.62
CA THR A 287 -7.29 8.76 14.90
C THR A 287 -6.70 8.56 13.51
N ARG A 288 -7.17 9.36 12.56
CA ARG A 288 -6.61 9.50 11.22
C ARG A 288 -5.98 10.88 11.09
N HIS A 289 -4.87 10.94 10.37
CA HIS A 289 -4.14 12.18 10.08
C HIS A 289 -3.94 12.29 8.57
N GLU A 290 -3.97 13.51 8.06
CA GLU A 290 -3.71 13.80 6.65
C GLU A 290 -2.80 15.04 6.55
N ARG A 291 -1.80 14.98 5.68
CA ARG A 291 -0.88 16.09 5.43
C ARG A 291 -1.32 16.90 4.22
N ILE A 292 -0.93 18.17 4.18
CA ILE A 292 -1.12 19.05 3.04
C ILE A 292 -0.56 18.37 1.78
N LYS A 293 -1.37 18.27 0.72
CA LYS A 293 -1.00 17.56 -0.52
C LYS A 293 0.03 18.30 -1.36
N GLN A 294 -0.08 19.64 -1.44
CA GLN A 294 0.84 20.46 -2.24
C GLN A 294 2.22 20.54 -1.59
N PRO A 295 3.32 20.10 -2.28
CA PRO A 295 4.66 20.07 -1.70
C PRO A 295 5.14 21.45 -1.26
N ALA A 296 4.91 22.50 -2.07
CA ALA A 296 5.31 23.84 -1.74
C ALA A 296 4.62 24.38 -0.48
N GLU A 297 3.34 24.07 -0.29
CA GLU A 297 2.61 24.49 0.91
C GLU A 297 3.04 23.64 2.13
N TYR A 298 3.26 22.35 1.95
CA TYR A 298 3.79 21.49 3.01
C TYR A 298 5.14 21.97 3.53
N MET A 299 6.02 22.42 2.64
CA MET A 299 7.35 22.94 2.99
C MET A 299 7.33 24.28 3.72
N LYS A 300 6.29 25.10 3.56
CA LYS A 300 6.14 26.35 4.34
C LYS A 300 6.00 26.09 5.84
N GLY A 301 5.60 24.91 6.21
CA GLY A 301 5.44 24.48 7.59
C GLY A 301 4.08 24.88 8.19
N SER A 302 3.42 23.92 8.79
CA SER A 302 2.37 24.11 9.78
C SER A 302 2.64 23.12 10.90
N SER A 303 2.56 23.56 12.14
CA SER A 303 2.60 22.67 13.30
C SER A 303 1.29 21.89 13.46
N ASP A 304 0.22 22.38 12.85
CA ASP A 304 -1.08 21.71 12.92
C ASP A 304 -1.13 20.55 11.94
N VAL A 305 -1.34 19.38 12.52
CA VAL A 305 -1.61 18.15 11.79
C VAL A 305 -3.11 17.90 11.87
N PRO A 306 -3.85 18.11 10.76
CA PRO A 306 -5.26 17.79 10.75
C PRO A 306 -5.49 16.36 11.19
N SER A 307 -6.30 16.17 12.21
CA SER A 307 -6.62 14.85 12.74
C SER A 307 -8.11 14.72 13.00
N ARG A 308 -8.68 13.55 12.71
CA ARG A 308 -10.03 13.20 13.08
C ARG A 308 -10.04 11.94 13.93
N VAL A 309 -10.94 11.87 14.90
CA VAL A 309 -11.26 10.63 15.60
C VAL A 309 -12.16 9.80 14.68
N VAL A 310 -11.82 8.54 14.49
CA VAL A 310 -12.66 7.59 13.75
C VAL A 310 -13.86 7.22 14.62
N ALA A 311 -15.06 7.38 14.11
CA ALA A 311 -16.24 7.01 14.85
C ALA A 311 -16.29 5.49 15.08
N PRO A 312 -16.76 4.98 16.25
CA PRO A 312 -16.86 3.55 16.47
C PRO A 312 -17.67 2.80 15.40
N SER A 313 -18.65 3.45 14.80
CA SER A 313 -19.46 2.90 13.69
C SER A 313 -18.70 2.79 12.36
N GLU A 314 -17.59 3.52 12.17
CA GLU A 314 -16.76 3.46 10.96
C GLU A 314 -15.67 2.37 11.07
N LEU A 315 -15.26 2.03 12.30
CA LEU A 315 -14.15 1.09 12.54
C LEU A 315 -14.34 -0.30 11.91
N PRO A 316 -15.54 -0.91 11.93
CA PRO A 316 -15.75 -2.19 11.27
C PRO A 316 -15.42 -2.17 9.79
N PHE A 317 -15.90 -1.16 9.07
CA PHE A 317 -15.61 -1.02 7.64
C PHE A 317 -14.12 -0.73 7.41
N GLU A 318 -13.52 0.21 8.15
CA GLU A 318 -12.09 0.52 8.02
C GLU A 318 -11.19 -0.70 8.30
N PHE A 319 -11.55 -1.53 9.29
CA PHE A 319 -10.83 -2.76 9.57
C PHE A 319 -10.99 -3.78 8.44
N MET A 320 -12.22 -4.07 8.01
CA MET A 320 -12.48 -5.07 6.97
C MET A 320 -11.92 -4.67 5.61
N LEU A 321 -11.92 -3.37 5.28
CA LEU A 321 -11.29 -2.83 4.06
C LEU A 321 -9.80 -3.21 3.96
N ASN A 322 -9.13 -3.34 5.08
CA ASN A 322 -7.74 -3.76 5.15
C ASN A 322 -7.63 -5.29 5.30
N ALA A 323 -8.28 -5.87 6.30
CA ALA A 323 -8.05 -7.25 6.71
C ALA A 323 -8.55 -8.30 5.69
N LEU A 324 -9.62 -8.01 4.96
CA LEU A 324 -10.14 -8.90 3.91
C LEU A 324 -9.29 -8.90 2.62
N ARG A 325 -8.23 -8.09 2.56
CA ARG A 325 -7.21 -8.21 1.51
C ARG A 325 -6.30 -9.42 1.71
N LEU A 326 -6.16 -9.91 2.94
CA LEU A 326 -5.33 -11.08 3.26
C LEU A 326 -5.99 -12.35 2.70
N THR A 327 -5.32 -13.03 1.78
CA THR A 327 -5.86 -14.24 1.13
C THR A 327 -6.05 -15.40 2.11
N GLU A 328 -5.11 -15.54 3.06
CA GLU A 328 -5.22 -16.50 4.15
C GLU A 328 -6.17 -16.04 5.26
N GLY A 329 -6.68 -14.80 5.17
CA GLY A 329 -7.48 -14.18 6.21
C GLY A 329 -6.67 -13.78 7.45
N PHE A 330 -7.37 -13.59 8.56
CA PHE A 330 -6.81 -13.07 9.80
C PHE A 330 -7.43 -13.77 11.03
N PRO A 331 -6.74 -13.78 12.19
CA PRO A 331 -7.28 -14.32 13.43
C PRO A 331 -8.57 -13.60 13.85
N ALA A 332 -9.59 -14.35 14.28
CA ALA A 332 -10.87 -13.78 14.70
C ALA A 332 -10.73 -12.76 15.85
N SER A 333 -9.73 -12.95 16.72
CA SER A 333 -9.40 -12.02 17.81
C SER A 333 -8.90 -10.66 17.31
N LEU A 334 -8.30 -10.61 16.11
CA LEU A 334 -7.66 -9.41 15.58
C LEU A 334 -8.64 -8.24 15.43
N PHE A 335 -9.91 -8.54 15.09
CA PHE A 335 -10.94 -7.49 15.02
C PHE A 335 -11.05 -6.72 16.32
N GLN A 336 -11.23 -7.42 17.44
CA GLN A 336 -11.35 -6.79 18.76
C GLN A 336 -10.03 -6.16 19.21
N GLU A 337 -8.90 -6.81 18.96
CA GLU A 337 -7.57 -6.31 19.30
C GLU A 337 -7.23 -5.00 18.59
N ARG A 338 -7.73 -4.78 17.38
CA ARG A 338 -7.42 -3.61 16.54
C ARG A 338 -8.46 -2.51 16.54
N THR A 339 -9.73 -2.87 16.77
CA THR A 339 -10.84 -1.91 16.80
C THR A 339 -11.27 -1.53 18.21
N GLY A 340 -10.99 -2.38 19.19
CA GLY A 340 -11.51 -2.27 20.56
C GLY A 340 -13.01 -2.57 20.64
N LEU A 341 -13.64 -3.06 19.58
CA LEU A 341 -15.05 -3.42 19.53
C LEU A 341 -15.23 -4.93 19.67
N PRO A 342 -16.28 -5.41 20.35
CA PRO A 342 -16.55 -6.84 20.45
C PRO A 342 -17.00 -7.39 19.09
N LEU A 343 -16.58 -8.60 18.71
CA LEU A 343 -16.91 -9.23 17.43
C LEU A 343 -18.43 -9.35 17.19
N ILE A 344 -19.21 -9.48 18.24
CA ILE A 344 -20.69 -9.52 18.16
C ILE A 344 -21.28 -8.26 17.50
N SER A 345 -20.55 -7.13 17.52
CA SER A 345 -21.02 -5.88 16.89
C SER A 345 -21.17 -5.95 15.38
N ILE A 346 -20.57 -6.94 14.73
CA ILE A 346 -20.62 -7.18 13.26
C ILE A 346 -21.14 -8.57 12.90
N GLN A 347 -21.81 -9.23 13.83
CA GLN A 347 -22.25 -10.62 13.66
C GLN A 347 -23.20 -10.78 12.47
N ARG A 348 -24.10 -9.82 12.26
CA ARG A 348 -25.06 -9.83 11.14
C ARG A 348 -24.38 -9.77 9.78
N GLU A 349 -23.38 -8.92 9.64
CA GLU A 349 -22.59 -8.71 8.42
C GLU A 349 -21.76 -9.97 8.11
N LEU A 350 -21.18 -10.60 9.15
CA LEU A 350 -20.44 -11.85 9.02
C LEU A 350 -21.35 -13.00 8.55
N GLU A 351 -22.51 -13.17 9.18
CA GLU A 351 -23.51 -14.19 8.79
C GLU A 351 -24.02 -13.99 7.37
N MET A 352 -24.20 -12.73 6.95
CA MET A 352 -24.58 -12.42 5.58
C MET A 352 -23.46 -12.78 4.59
N GLY A 353 -22.19 -12.45 4.91
CA GLY A 353 -21.04 -12.82 4.09
C GLY A 353 -20.92 -14.34 3.90
N GLU A 354 -21.12 -15.12 4.98
CA GLU A 354 -21.16 -16.58 4.92
C GLU A 354 -22.32 -17.10 4.06
N LYS A 355 -23.52 -16.57 4.27
CA LYS A 355 -24.72 -16.95 3.50
C LYS A 355 -24.58 -16.69 2.00
N LEU A 356 -23.88 -15.61 1.62
CA LEU A 356 -23.57 -15.27 0.24
C LEU A 356 -22.40 -16.07 -0.34
N GLY A 357 -21.72 -16.86 0.49
CA GLY A 357 -20.55 -17.64 0.10
C GLY A 357 -19.31 -16.75 -0.20
N LEU A 358 -19.25 -15.55 0.37
CA LEU A 358 -18.17 -14.60 0.19
C LEU A 358 -17.13 -14.63 1.34
N LEU A 359 -17.55 -15.14 2.51
CA LEU A 359 -16.73 -15.20 3.72
C LEU A 359 -16.71 -16.62 4.26
N GLU A 360 -15.53 -17.06 4.72
CA GLU A 360 -15.33 -18.28 5.48
C GLU A 360 -14.81 -17.91 6.86
N ARG A 361 -15.40 -18.49 7.92
CA ARG A 361 -14.89 -18.31 9.27
C ARG A 361 -15.06 -19.55 10.12
N ASP A 362 -14.15 -19.70 11.03
CA ASP A 362 -14.27 -20.53 12.20
C ASP A 362 -13.99 -19.70 13.47
N TRP A 363 -13.89 -20.38 14.62
CA TRP A 363 -13.62 -19.70 15.89
C TRP A 363 -12.21 -19.10 16.00
N ARG A 364 -11.30 -19.47 15.10
CA ARG A 364 -9.91 -19.00 15.08
C ARG A 364 -9.65 -17.96 14.00
N ARG A 365 -10.27 -18.10 12.83
CA ARG A 365 -9.92 -17.37 11.63
C ARG A 365 -11.12 -16.89 10.84
N MET A 366 -10.98 -15.77 10.20
CA MET A 366 -11.87 -15.25 9.16
C MET A 366 -11.07 -14.99 7.89
N ALA A 367 -11.62 -15.37 6.74
CA ALA A 367 -10.99 -15.18 5.44
C ALA A 367 -12.05 -14.93 4.36
N PRO A 368 -11.74 -14.14 3.31
CA PRO A 368 -12.57 -14.17 2.11
C PRO A 368 -12.51 -15.56 1.50
N SER A 369 -13.65 -16.10 1.06
CA SER A 369 -13.67 -17.31 0.24
C SER A 369 -13.01 -17.04 -1.11
N GLU A 370 -12.81 -18.07 -1.94
CA GLU A 370 -12.36 -17.88 -3.32
C GLU A 370 -13.28 -16.91 -4.09
N ARG A 371 -14.59 -17.11 -3.97
CA ARG A 371 -15.58 -16.19 -4.51
C ARG A 371 -15.50 -14.81 -3.86
N GLY A 372 -15.26 -14.71 -2.56
CA GLY A 372 -15.11 -13.45 -1.84
C GLY A 372 -13.89 -12.64 -2.28
N ARG A 373 -12.81 -13.27 -2.71
CA ARG A 373 -11.66 -12.58 -3.29
C ARG A 373 -12.00 -11.95 -4.64
N LEU A 374 -12.75 -12.67 -5.49
CA LEU A 374 -13.19 -12.14 -6.80
C LEU A 374 -14.22 -11.01 -6.65
N PHE A 375 -15.07 -11.08 -5.63
CA PHE A 375 -16.13 -10.10 -5.34
C PHE A 375 -15.86 -9.34 -4.03
N LEU A 376 -14.61 -8.93 -3.83
CA LEU A 376 -14.18 -8.29 -2.59
C LEU A 376 -14.98 -7.00 -2.28
N ASN A 377 -15.31 -6.23 -3.31
CA ASN A 377 -16.10 -5.00 -3.13
C ASN A 377 -17.52 -5.31 -2.62
N ASP A 378 -18.15 -6.38 -3.10
CA ASP A 378 -19.48 -6.80 -2.64
C ASP A 378 -19.43 -7.29 -1.18
N LEU A 379 -18.36 -8.02 -0.83
CA LEU A 379 -18.11 -8.42 0.55
C LEU A 379 -17.90 -7.21 1.47
N LEU A 380 -17.10 -6.24 1.05
CA LEU A 380 -16.85 -5.00 1.81
C LEU A 380 -18.09 -4.16 1.98
N ALA A 381 -18.99 -4.13 0.98
CA ALA A 381 -20.25 -3.38 1.04
C ALA A 381 -21.15 -3.81 2.20
N LEU A 382 -21.03 -5.06 2.68
CA LEU A 382 -21.78 -5.54 3.85
C LEU A 382 -21.45 -4.77 5.14
N PHE A 383 -20.22 -4.26 5.23
CA PHE A 383 -19.72 -3.55 6.43
C PHE A 383 -19.87 -2.02 6.36
N VAL A 384 -20.40 -1.48 5.26
CA VAL A 384 -20.68 -0.05 5.13
C VAL A 384 -21.90 0.29 5.99
N GLY A 385 -21.69 0.96 7.11
CA GLY A 385 -22.78 1.39 8.00
C GLY A 385 -23.70 2.44 7.34
N GLU A 386 -24.97 2.50 7.75
CA GLU A 386 -25.97 3.43 7.22
C GLU A 386 -25.55 4.91 7.33
N SER A 387 -24.66 5.26 8.26
CA SER A 387 -24.14 6.62 8.44
C SER A 387 -23.02 6.98 7.45
N THR A 388 -22.24 6.02 6.97
CA THR A 388 -21.16 6.22 5.99
C THR A 388 -21.69 6.45 4.57
N ALA A 389 -22.88 5.96 4.25
CA ALA A 389 -23.51 6.13 2.95
C ALA A 389 -23.89 7.60 2.64
N ARG A 390 -23.96 8.48 3.64
CA ARG A 390 -24.35 9.90 3.48
C ARG A 390 -23.19 10.89 3.41
N GLY A 391 -21.96 10.48 3.72
CA GLY A 391 -20.84 11.42 3.89
C GLY A 391 -19.57 11.13 3.09
N SER A 392 -19.36 9.94 2.59
CA SER A 392 -18.20 9.59 1.79
C SER A 392 -18.63 9.27 0.36
N GLY A 393 -18.15 10.06 -0.60
CA GLY A 393 -18.29 9.78 -2.04
C GLY A 393 -17.46 8.57 -2.49
N VAL A 394 -17.34 7.54 -1.66
CA VAL A 394 -16.77 6.24 -2.04
C VAL A 394 -17.81 5.54 -2.89
N ARG A 395 -17.79 5.81 -4.19
CA ARG A 395 -18.40 4.90 -5.15
C ARG A 395 -17.54 3.65 -5.20
N VAL A 396 -18.00 2.59 -4.56
CA VAL A 396 -17.53 1.24 -4.84
C VAL A 396 -17.97 0.97 -6.28
N SER A 397 -17.05 1.06 -7.22
CA SER A 397 -17.29 0.72 -8.62
C SER A 397 -17.43 -0.80 -8.71
N GLY A 398 -18.64 -1.29 -8.53
CA GLY A 398 -19.01 -2.67 -8.81
C GLY A 398 -19.34 -2.85 -10.29
N PRO A 399 -19.18 -4.06 -10.85
CA PRO A 399 -19.66 -4.36 -12.19
C PRO A 399 -21.17 -4.19 -12.24
N ALA A 400 -21.65 -3.52 -13.30
CA ALA A 400 -23.06 -3.28 -13.55
C ALA A 400 -23.82 -4.60 -13.58
N THR A 401 -24.74 -4.80 -12.65
CA THR A 401 -25.73 -5.87 -12.69
C THR A 401 -26.57 -5.70 -13.95
N ARG A 402 -26.46 -6.62 -14.89
CA ARG A 402 -27.47 -6.81 -15.91
C ARG A 402 -28.67 -7.47 -15.23
N THR A 403 -29.77 -6.72 -15.13
CA THR A 403 -31.10 -7.32 -15.05
C THR A 403 -31.53 -7.66 -16.46
N SER A 404 -31.85 -8.95 -16.65
CA SER A 404 -32.59 -9.65 -17.72
C SER A 404 -32.60 -9.05 -19.11
#